data_8cafe1bd9328acca6dd99018ceea2d25
#
_entry.id   8cafe1bd9328acca6dd99018ceea2d25
#
_cell.length_a   1.000
_cell.length_b   1.000
_cell.length_c   1.000
_cell.angle_alpha   90.00
_cell.angle_beta   90.00
_cell.angle_gamma   90.00
#
_symmetry.space_group_name_H-M   'P 1'
#
loop_
_entity.id
_entity.type
_entity.pdbx_description
1 polymer ?
#
loop_
_entity_poly.entity_id
_entity_poly.type
_entity_poly.pdbx_seq_one_letter_code
_entity_poly.pdbx_strand_id
1 'polypeptide(L)'
;MPEHLWGPALGAGALGLLTTLLLQGVLGRLVVLPHQRELDPSQFPVLTVFAWVVMSAAVSGVGEETAFRGYIQGGIERRHGIAPAILVTGSLFGWVHFSHPEVGLVLLPYYLAVATVYGLLAAATNSTYPSMVLHAGGNVFSAFSLFTQGRSEWQLTAVRQPTIWQTGADGSFWANLVMFAMAGAATFMAYRELFRASATSTLDPP
;
A
#
# COMPACT_ATOMS: atom_id res chain seq x y z
N MET A 1 17.96 -8.37 -8.91
CA MET A 1 16.98 -7.90 -9.91
C MET A 1 17.72 -7.18 -11.03
N PRO A 2 17.44 -7.45 -12.30
CA PRO A 2 18.04 -6.74 -13.44
C PRO A 2 17.74 -5.23 -13.43
N GLU A 3 18.71 -4.41 -13.89
CA GLU A 3 18.58 -2.95 -13.83
C GLU A 3 17.39 -2.41 -14.64
N HIS A 4 17.10 -3.00 -15.79
CA HIS A 4 15.99 -2.57 -16.65
C HIS A 4 14.60 -2.79 -16.05
N LEU A 5 14.46 -3.62 -15.02
CA LEU A 5 13.18 -3.84 -14.34
C LEU A 5 12.86 -2.81 -13.24
N TRP A 6 13.85 -1.99 -12.82
CA TRP A 6 13.61 -1.02 -11.73
C TRP A 6 12.56 0.02 -12.09
N GLY A 7 12.70 0.67 -13.22
CA GLY A 7 11.73 1.67 -13.66
C GLY A 7 10.30 1.13 -13.80
N PRO A 8 10.08 0.04 -14.57
CA PRO A 8 8.77 -0.61 -14.65
C PRO A 8 8.22 -1.07 -13.31
N ALA A 9 9.03 -1.63 -12.41
CA ALA A 9 8.60 -2.08 -11.11
C ALA A 9 8.14 -0.92 -10.20
N LEU A 10 8.96 0.14 -10.09
CA LEU A 10 8.60 1.33 -9.32
C LEU A 10 7.37 2.03 -9.91
N GLY A 11 7.26 2.12 -11.24
CA GLY A 11 6.10 2.69 -11.91
C GLY A 11 4.82 1.89 -11.65
N ALA A 12 4.86 0.57 -11.81
CA ALA A 12 3.71 -0.30 -11.55
C ALA A 12 3.30 -0.25 -10.07
N GLY A 13 4.27 -0.26 -9.17
CA GLY A 13 4.00 -0.17 -7.73
C GLY A 13 3.44 1.18 -7.30
N ALA A 14 3.99 2.29 -7.80
CA ALA A 14 3.49 3.64 -7.52
C ALA A 14 2.03 3.81 -8.02
N LEU A 15 1.73 3.29 -9.22
CA LEU A 15 0.39 3.30 -9.77
C LEU A 15 -0.57 2.42 -8.94
N GLY A 16 -0.08 1.27 -8.45
CA GLY A 16 -0.80 0.41 -7.53
C GLY A 16 -1.11 1.13 -6.21
N LEU A 17 -0.15 1.84 -5.63
CA LEU A 17 -0.36 2.63 -4.40
C LEU A 17 -1.34 3.78 -4.64
N LEU A 18 -1.28 4.46 -5.78
CA LEU A 18 -2.29 5.45 -6.15
C LEU A 18 -3.70 4.81 -6.20
N THR A 19 -3.80 3.62 -6.77
CA THR A 19 -5.07 2.88 -6.80
C THR A 19 -5.57 2.56 -5.40
N THR A 20 -4.69 2.19 -4.46
CA THR A 20 -5.10 1.94 -3.06
C THR A 20 -5.54 3.22 -2.33
N LEU A 21 -4.93 4.37 -2.63
CA LEU A 21 -5.39 5.67 -2.10
C LEU A 21 -6.79 6.01 -2.60
N LEU A 22 -7.07 5.80 -3.89
CA LEU A 22 -8.40 6.00 -4.45
C LEU A 22 -9.43 5.02 -3.86
N LEU A 23 -9.02 3.75 -3.63
CA LEU A 23 -9.86 2.78 -2.92
C LEU A 23 -10.21 3.26 -1.51
N GLN A 24 -9.25 3.81 -0.77
CA GLN A 24 -9.50 4.36 0.56
C GLN A 24 -10.52 5.50 0.50
N GLY A 25 -10.45 6.38 -0.50
CA GLY A 25 -11.44 7.42 -0.74
C GLY A 25 -12.85 6.85 -1.03
N VAL A 26 -12.95 5.77 -1.80
CA VAL A 26 -14.24 5.07 -2.04
C VAL A 26 -14.76 4.45 -0.74
N LEU A 27 -13.90 3.73 0.00
CA LEU A 27 -14.26 3.11 1.29
C LEU A 27 -14.76 4.14 2.30
N GLY A 28 -14.11 5.31 2.40
CA GLY A 28 -14.53 6.39 3.30
C GLY A 28 -15.90 6.98 2.99
N ARG A 29 -16.40 6.81 1.76
CA ARG A 29 -17.77 7.18 1.37
C ARG A 29 -18.78 6.05 1.59
N LEU A 30 -18.34 4.80 1.69
CA LEU A 30 -19.20 3.63 1.91
C LEU A 30 -19.38 3.33 3.40
N VAL A 31 -18.35 3.52 4.21
CA VAL A 31 -18.36 3.19 5.64
C VAL A 31 -17.78 4.35 6.45
N VAL A 32 -18.30 4.49 7.68
CA VAL A 32 -17.75 5.45 8.63
C VAL A 32 -16.41 4.91 9.11
N LEU A 33 -15.32 5.59 8.73
CA LEU A 33 -14.00 5.25 9.25
C LEU A 33 -13.88 5.72 10.72
N PRO A 34 -13.33 4.89 11.60
CA PRO A 34 -13.17 5.25 13.00
C PRO A 34 -12.25 6.47 13.15
N HIS A 35 -12.51 7.22 14.22
CA HIS A 35 -11.72 8.39 14.53
C HIS A 35 -10.40 7.98 15.16
N GLN A 36 -9.29 8.24 14.48
CA GLN A 36 -7.99 8.11 15.09
C GLN A 36 -7.62 9.39 15.86
N ARG A 37 -6.90 9.20 16.96
CA ARG A 37 -6.40 10.31 17.79
C ARG A 37 -5.42 11.12 16.95
N GLU A 38 -5.68 12.41 16.78
CA GLU A 38 -4.73 13.32 16.12
C GLU A 38 -3.46 13.37 16.95
N LEU A 39 -2.33 13.09 16.32
CA LEU A 39 -1.02 13.27 16.91
C LEU A 39 -0.55 14.70 16.56
N ASP A 40 -0.30 15.52 17.58
CA ASP A 40 0.29 16.83 17.37
C ASP A 40 1.83 16.71 17.46
N PRO A 41 2.54 16.75 16.33
CA PRO A 41 3.99 16.62 16.33
C PRO A 41 4.70 17.84 16.89
N SER A 42 4.03 18.98 17.03
CA SER A 42 4.62 20.21 17.61
C SER A 42 5.02 20.05 19.07
N GLN A 43 4.46 19.05 19.76
CA GLN A 43 4.77 18.73 21.16
C GLN A 43 6.13 18.04 21.33
N PHE A 44 6.77 17.62 20.25
CA PHE A 44 8.03 16.87 20.29
C PHE A 44 9.18 17.70 19.68
N PRO A 45 10.43 17.51 20.18
CA PRO A 45 11.58 18.12 19.53
C PRO A 45 11.71 17.67 18.07
N VAL A 46 12.05 18.56 17.16
CA VAL A 46 12.17 18.29 15.71
C VAL A 46 13.07 17.10 15.42
N LEU A 47 14.17 16.96 16.16
CA LEU A 47 15.09 15.80 15.99
C LEU A 47 14.43 14.48 16.35
N THR A 48 13.60 14.45 17.41
CA THR A 48 12.85 13.25 17.82
C THR A 48 11.89 12.84 16.72
N VAL A 49 11.22 13.80 16.14
CA VAL A 49 10.27 13.54 15.08
C VAL A 49 10.96 13.05 13.81
N PHE A 50 12.05 13.71 13.41
CA PHE A 50 12.86 13.26 12.28
C PHE A 50 13.37 11.83 12.50
N ALA A 51 13.89 11.53 13.67
CA ALA A 51 14.34 10.17 14.01
C ALA A 51 13.19 9.15 13.93
N TRP A 52 12.01 9.52 14.42
CA TRP A 52 10.83 8.64 14.34
C TRP A 52 10.42 8.38 12.90
N VAL A 53 10.39 9.40 12.03
CA VAL A 53 10.08 9.24 10.59
C VAL A 53 11.07 8.29 9.91
N VAL A 54 12.37 8.54 10.11
CA VAL A 54 13.43 7.71 9.50
C VAL A 54 13.36 6.27 10.02
N MET A 55 13.17 6.09 11.33
CA MET A 55 13.07 4.76 11.94
C MET A 55 11.82 4.01 11.46
N SER A 56 10.67 4.67 11.42
CA SER A 56 9.44 4.00 10.95
C SER A 56 9.56 3.60 9.48
N ALA A 57 10.10 4.48 8.63
CA ALA A 57 10.32 4.18 7.23
C ALA A 57 11.30 3.02 7.03
N ALA A 58 12.43 3.02 7.78
CA ALA A 58 13.42 1.95 7.70
C ALA A 58 12.88 0.60 8.23
N VAL A 59 12.22 0.62 9.39
CA VAL A 59 11.68 -0.61 10.00
C VAL A 59 10.59 -1.20 9.13
N SER A 60 9.61 -0.41 8.70
CA SER A 60 8.52 -0.91 7.87
C SER A 60 9.01 -1.29 6.47
N GLY A 61 9.73 -0.39 5.79
CA GLY A 61 10.19 -0.64 4.43
C GLY A 61 11.13 -1.83 4.31
N VAL A 62 12.02 -2.05 5.27
CA VAL A 62 13.00 -3.15 5.22
C VAL A 62 12.51 -4.36 6.01
N GLY A 63 12.12 -4.16 7.26
CA GLY A 63 11.76 -5.24 8.17
C GLY A 63 10.49 -5.98 7.73
N GLU A 64 9.42 -5.23 7.47
CA GLU A 64 8.14 -5.82 7.08
C GLU A 64 8.21 -6.44 5.69
N GLU A 65 8.83 -5.79 4.70
CA GLU A 65 8.96 -6.38 3.38
C GLU A 65 9.84 -7.63 3.38
N THR A 66 10.91 -7.65 4.18
CA THR A 66 11.72 -8.87 4.35
C THR A 66 10.90 -10.00 4.97
N ALA A 67 10.15 -9.71 6.03
CA ALA A 67 9.35 -10.71 6.72
C ALA A 67 8.18 -11.21 5.86
N PHE A 68 7.35 -10.28 5.37
CA PHE A 68 6.11 -10.65 4.67
C PHE A 68 6.37 -11.13 3.25
N ARG A 69 7.14 -10.38 2.44
CA ARG A 69 7.35 -10.70 1.01
C ARG A 69 8.50 -11.67 0.81
N GLY A 70 9.62 -11.44 1.52
CA GLY A 70 10.79 -12.30 1.40
C GLY A 70 10.57 -13.69 2.02
N TYR A 71 10.15 -13.75 3.28
CA TYR A 71 10.06 -15.00 4.03
C TYR A 71 8.70 -15.69 3.91
N ILE A 72 7.62 -15.04 4.35
CA ILE A 72 6.30 -15.69 4.44
C ILE A 72 5.74 -15.93 3.04
N GLN A 73 5.63 -14.89 2.21
CA GLN A 73 5.11 -15.02 0.85
C GLN A 73 5.94 -15.98 0.03
N GLY A 74 7.27 -15.82 -0.01
CA GLY A 74 8.15 -16.70 -0.77
C GLY A 74 8.07 -18.17 -0.33
N GLY A 75 7.84 -18.43 0.97
CA GLY A 75 7.62 -19.77 1.49
C GLY A 75 6.32 -20.42 0.99
N ILE A 76 5.23 -19.67 0.97
CA ILE A 76 3.92 -20.14 0.50
C ILE A 76 3.89 -20.22 -1.02
N GLU A 77 4.44 -19.22 -1.71
CA GLU A 77 4.44 -19.11 -3.17
C GLU A 77 5.08 -20.33 -3.85
N ARG A 78 6.21 -20.81 -3.33
CA ARG A 78 6.89 -22.00 -3.85
C ARG A 78 6.05 -23.28 -3.78
N ARG A 79 5.06 -23.34 -2.90
CA ARG A 79 4.22 -24.53 -2.70
C ARG A 79 2.81 -24.40 -3.28
N HIS A 80 2.27 -23.19 -3.25
CA HIS A 80 0.85 -22.94 -3.51
C HIS A 80 0.60 -21.87 -4.59
N GLY A 81 1.65 -21.24 -5.11
CA GLY A 81 1.55 -20.18 -6.12
C GLY A 81 1.30 -18.79 -5.52
N ILE A 82 1.28 -17.79 -6.41
CA ILE A 82 1.27 -16.36 -6.06
C ILE A 82 -0.02 -15.94 -5.33
N ALA A 83 -1.18 -16.34 -5.84
CA ALA A 83 -2.46 -15.84 -5.31
C ALA A 83 -2.73 -16.28 -3.85
N PRO A 84 -2.59 -17.57 -3.46
CA PRO A 84 -2.69 -17.96 -2.06
C PRO A 84 -1.62 -17.30 -1.17
N ALA A 85 -0.40 -17.13 -1.68
CA ALA A 85 0.67 -16.48 -0.94
C ALA A 85 0.32 -15.03 -0.61
N ILE A 86 -0.15 -14.24 -1.57
CA ILE A 86 -0.56 -12.86 -1.37
C ILE A 86 -1.76 -12.77 -0.42
N LEU A 87 -2.75 -13.65 -0.58
CA LEU A 87 -3.95 -13.64 0.27
C LEU A 87 -3.59 -13.89 1.74
N VAL A 88 -2.79 -14.92 2.01
CA VAL A 88 -2.38 -15.26 3.38
C VAL A 88 -1.50 -14.16 3.98
N THR A 89 -0.46 -13.72 3.25
CA THR A 89 0.42 -12.67 3.75
C THR A 89 -0.28 -11.33 3.89
N GLY A 90 -1.21 -10.99 2.99
CA GLY A 90 -2.02 -9.78 3.07
C GLY A 90 -2.98 -9.79 4.26
N SER A 91 -3.58 -10.94 4.56
CA SER A 91 -4.43 -11.09 5.74
C SER A 91 -3.61 -10.95 7.03
N LEU A 92 -2.44 -11.55 7.11
CA LEU A 92 -1.53 -11.39 8.25
C LEU A 92 -1.01 -9.95 8.37
N PHE A 93 -0.66 -9.32 7.24
CA PHE A 93 -0.25 -7.93 7.20
C PHE A 93 -1.34 -6.99 7.70
N GLY A 94 -2.58 -7.19 7.25
CA GLY A 94 -3.73 -6.48 7.78
C GLY A 94 -3.90 -6.70 9.28
N TRP A 95 -3.80 -7.95 9.74
CA TRP A 95 -3.96 -8.32 11.16
C TRP A 95 -2.98 -7.59 12.08
N VAL A 96 -1.69 -7.51 11.73
CA VAL A 96 -0.70 -6.82 12.60
C VAL A 96 -0.90 -5.31 12.68
N HIS A 97 -1.67 -4.73 11.76
CA HIS A 97 -2.02 -3.31 11.77
C HIS A 97 -3.30 -3.01 12.59
N PHE A 98 -3.93 -4.03 13.15
CA PHE A 98 -5.16 -3.86 13.93
C PHE A 98 -4.87 -3.50 15.38
N SER A 99 -4.59 -2.24 15.65
CA SER A 99 -4.57 -1.72 17.03
C SER A 99 -5.97 -1.78 17.68
N HIS A 100 -7.03 -1.76 16.85
CA HIS A 100 -8.43 -1.86 17.26
C HIS A 100 -9.18 -2.81 16.32
N PRO A 101 -9.77 -3.91 16.81
CA PRO A 101 -10.44 -4.91 15.96
C PRO A 101 -11.57 -4.35 15.10
N GLU A 102 -12.32 -3.36 15.60
CA GLU A 102 -13.40 -2.70 14.87
C GLU A 102 -12.89 -1.90 13.68
N VAL A 103 -11.69 -1.32 13.80
CA VAL A 103 -11.01 -0.60 12.71
C VAL A 103 -10.49 -1.58 11.68
N GLY A 104 -9.97 -2.69 12.15
CA GLY A 104 -9.34 -3.70 11.35
C GLY A 104 -10.23 -4.28 10.26
N LEU A 105 -11.43 -4.68 10.60
CA LEU A 105 -12.37 -5.27 9.65
C LEU A 105 -12.77 -4.30 8.53
N VAL A 106 -12.96 -3.03 8.86
CA VAL A 106 -13.34 -1.99 7.89
C VAL A 106 -12.21 -1.71 6.90
N LEU A 107 -10.96 -1.77 7.36
CA LEU A 107 -9.78 -1.46 6.58
C LEU A 107 -9.08 -2.68 5.97
N LEU A 108 -9.55 -3.88 6.27
CA LEU A 108 -9.00 -5.10 5.68
C LEU A 108 -8.92 -5.05 4.15
N PRO A 109 -9.93 -4.56 3.40
CA PRO A 109 -9.82 -4.44 1.95
C PRO A 109 -8.67 -3.52 1.50
N TYR A 110 -8.43 -2.43 2.23
CA TYR A 110 -7.30 -1.53 1.97
C TYR A 110 -5.96 -2.22 2.19
N TYR A 111 -5.76 -2.90 3.33
CA TYR A 111 -4.52 -3.63 3.60
C TYR A 111 -4.27 -4.78 2.64
N LEU A 112 -5.33 -5.51 2.26
CA LEU A 112 -5.21 -6.55 1.23
C LEU A 112 -4.80 -5.96 -0.12
N ALA A 113 -5.33 -4.79 -0.49
CA ALA A 113 -4.93 -4.11 -1.71
C ALA A 113 -3.46 -3.67 -1.67
N VAL A 114 -3.01 -3.03 -0.58
CA VAL A 114 -1.60 -2.65 -0.37
C VAL A 114 -0.69 -3.89 -0.40
N ALA A 115 -1.08 -4.95 0.32
CA ALA A 115 -0.33 -6.21 0.33
C ALA A 115 -0.25 -6.85 -1.06
N THR A 116 -1.31 -6.72 -1.87
CA THR A 116 -1.32 -7.20 -3.26
C THR A 116 -0.33 -6.43 -4.12
N VAL A 117 -0.28 -5.10 -3.99
CA VAL A 117 0.69 -4.26 -4.72
C VAL A 117 2.12 -4.72 -4.43
N TYR A 118 2.51 -4.81 -3.16
CA TYR A 118 3.86 -5.23 -2.79
C TYR A 118 4.13 -6.70 -3.09
N GLY A 119 3.13 -7.57 -2.89
CA GLY A 119 3.26 -9.00 -3.18
C GLY A 119 3.46 -9.29 -4.66
N LEU A 120 2.75 -8.60 -5.54
CA LEU A 120 2.93 -8.71 -6.99
C LEU A 120 4.29 -8.15 -7.44
N LEU A 121 4.78 -7.07 -6.83
CA LEU A 121 6.13 -6.56 -7.09
C LEU A 121 7.18 -7.61 -6.76
N ALA A 122 7.12 -8.19 -5.56
CA ALA A 122 8.07 -9.21 -5.13
C ALA A 122 8.03 -10.45 -6.05
N ALA A 123 6.84 -10.92 -6.42
CA ALA A 123 6.66 -12.05 -7.33
C ALA A 123 7.18 -11.73 -8.75
N ALA A 124 6.80 -10.58 -9.31
CA ALA A 124 7.19 -10.21 -10.68
C ALA A 124 8.68 -9.96 -10.83
N THR A 125 9.34 -9.44 -9.80
CA THR A 125 10.77 -9.10 -9.85
C THR A 125 11.69 -10.12 -9.21
N ASN A 126 11.12 -11.15 -8.57
CA ASN A 126 11.83 -12.08 -7.69
C ASN A 126 12.75 -11.34 -6.70
N SER A 127 12.26 -10.21 -6.15
CA SER A 127 13.03 -9.31 -5.30
C SER A 127 12.10 -8.49 -4.41
N THR A 128 12.50 -8.29 -3.15
CA THR A 128 11.79 -7.43 -2.21
C THR A 128 12.21 -5.95 -2.31
N TYR A 129 13.27 -5.63 -3.02
CA TYR A 129 13.80 -4.26 -3.07
C TYR A 129 12.81 -3.21 -3.60
N PRO A 130 12.07 -3.44 -4.71
CA PRO A 130 11.11 -2.43 -5.19
C PRO A 130 10.00 -2.16 -4.17
N SER A 131 9.50 -3.20 -3.50
CA SER A 131 8.49 -3.02 -2.45
C SER A 131 9.06 -2.32 -1.21
N MET A 132 10.32 -2.60 -0.80
CA MET A 132 11.00 -1.88 0.27
C MET A 132 11.12 -0.39 -0.02
N VAL A 133 11.54 -0.02 -1.24
CA VAL A 133 11.68 1.39 -1.64
C VAL A 133 10.33 2.11 -1.62
N LEU A 134 9.30 1.50 -2.19
CA LEU A 134 7.97 2.09 -2.22
C LEU A 134 7.30 2.13 -0.84
N HIS A 135 7.51 1.11 -0.01
CA HIS A 135 6.98 1.07 1.35
C HIS A 135 7.65 2.14 2.23
N ALA A 136 8.98 2.20 2.22
CA ALA A 136 9.71 3.24 2.92
C ALA A 136 9.32 4.65 2.45
N GLY A 137 9.21 4.85 1.12
CA GLY A 137 8.77 6.11 0.53
C GLY A 137 7.34 6.49 0.93
N GLY A 138 6.42 5.52 0.96
CA GLY A 138 5.05 5.70 1.43
C GLY A 138 4.99 6.13 2.90
N ASN A 139 5.80 5.51 3.75
CA ASN A 139 5.88 5.88 5.17
C ASN A 139 6.48 7.26 5.38
N VAL A 140 7.50 7.65 4.61
CA VAL A 140 8.03 9.04 4.64
C VAL A 140 6.95 10.02 4.23
N PHE A 141 6.22 9.71 3.16
CA PHE A 141 5.11 10.55 2.69
C PHE A 141 4.00 10.66 3.74
N SER A 142 3.59 9.54 4.36
CA SER A 142 2.60 9.51 5.42
C SER A 142 3.05 10.30 6.65
N ALA A 143 4.30 10.13 7.06
CA ALA A 143 4.86 10.88 8.18
C ALA A 143 4.95 12.38 7.87
N PHE A 144 5.37 12.75 6.67
CA PHE A 144 5.38 14.16 6.24
C PHE A 144 3.96 14.75 6.27
N SER A 145 2.97 14.01 5.81
CA SER A 145 1.58 14.42 5.88
C SER A 145 1.06 14.56 7.31
N LEU A 146 1.44 13.64 8.21
CA LEU A 146 1.15 13.75 9.63
C LEU A 146 1.71 15.04 10.22
N PHE A 147 2.95 15.40 9.87
CA PHE A 147 3.61 16.62 10.33
C PHE A 147 2.96 17.91 9.85
N THR A 148 2.58 17.94 8.58
CA THR A 148 2.05 19.15 7.96
C THR A 148 0.58 19.36 8.24
N GLN A 149 -0.16 18.30 8.54
CA GLN A 149 -1.62 18.33 8.63
C GLN A 149 -2.19 17.74 9.92
N GLY A 150 -1.34 17.21 10.82
CA GLY A 150 -1.80 16.49 12.02
C GLY A 150 -2.59 15.22 11.71
N ARG A 151 -2.36 14.61 10.56
CA ARG A 151 -3.11 13.43 10.09
C ARG A 151 -2.22 12.21 9.94
N SER A 152 -2.73 11.05 10.28
CA SER A 152 -2.09 9.78 9.93
C SER A 152 -2.40 9.39 8.47
N GLU A 153 -1.68 8.41 7.90
CA GLU A 153 -1.91 7.92 6.54
C GLU A 153 -3.37 7.53 6.24
N TRP A 154 -4.11 7.06 7.23
CA TRP A 154 -5.52 6.73 7.16
C TRP A 154 -6.44 7.92 6.94
N GLN A 155 -5.96 9.10 7.31
CA GLN A 155 -6.74 10.32 7.33
C GLN A 155 -6.41 11.24 6.16
N LEU A 156 -5.44 10.87 5.32
CA LEU A 156 -5.10 11.65 4.13
C LEU A 156 -6.31 11.89 3.21
N THR A 157 -7.22 10.94 3.18
CA THR A 157 -8.48 11.03 2.42
C THR A 157 -9.69 11.26 3.32
N ALA A 158 -9.53 11.11 4.61
CA ALA A 158 -10.60 11.21 5.59
C ALA A 158 -10.78 12.63 6.16
N VAL A 159 -10.91 13.61 5.29
CA VAL A 159 -11.88 14.64 5.62
C VAL A 159 -13.19 13.87 5.78
N ARG A 160 -13.81 13.87 6.98
CA ARG A 160 -15.07 13.18 7.24
C ARG A 160 -16.10 13.62 6.21
N GLN A 161 -16.12 12.94 5.10
CA GLN A 161 -17.19 13.10 4.14
C GLN A 161 -18.35 12.23 4.61
N PRO A 162 -19.57 12.73 4.59
CA PRO A 162 -20.71 11.91 4.92
C PRO A 162 -20.77 10.73 3.97
N THR A 163 -21.20 9.57 4.47
CA THR A 163 -21.37 8.39 3.62
C THR A 163 -22.47 8.58 2.60
N ILE A 164 -22.43 7.81 1.51
CA ILE A 164 -23.48 7.83 0.49
C ILE A 164 -24.85 7.42 1.04
N TRP A 165 -24.88 6.72 2.17
CA TRP A 165 -26.12 6.34 2.86
C TRP A 165 -26.79 7.52 3.58
N GLN A 166 -26.01 8.57 3.89
CA GLN A 166 -26.48 9.78 4.56
C GLN A 166 -26.85 10.89 3.58
N THR A 167 -26.12 11.04 2.49
CA THR A 167 -26.26 12.19 1.56
C THR A 167 -26.54 11.78 0.11
N GLY A 168 -26.57 10.49 -0.18
CA GLY A 168 -26.60 9.98 -1.54
C GLY A 168 -25.22 9.94 -2.20
N ALA A 169 -25.14 9.30 -3.35
CA ALA A 169 -23.95 9.25 -4.20
C ALA A 169 -23.90 10.53 -5.06
N ASP A 170 -23.05 11.46 -4.67
CA ASP A 170 -22.84 12.73 -5.38
C ASP A 170 -21.79 12.63 -6.50
N GLY A 171 -21.60 13.72 -7.24
CA GLY A 171 -20.63 13.77 -8.34
C GLY A 171 -19.19 13.48 -7.90
N SER A 172 -18.81 13.84 -6.66
CA SER A 172 -17.47 13.57 -6.12
C SER A 172 -17.23 12.08 -5.87
N PHE A 173 -18.25 11.36 -5.38
CA PHE A 173 -18.20 9.91 -5.21
C PHE A 173 -18.02 9.20 -6.56
N TRP A 174 -18.82 9.56 -7.56
CA TRP A 174 -18.74 8.95 -8.88
C TRP A 174 -17.42 9.26 -9.58
N ALA A 175 -16.92 10.49 -9.47
CA ALA A 175 -15.61 10.87 -10.00
C ALA A 175 -14.49 10.04 -9.37
N ASN A 176 -14.49 9.88 -8.04
CA ASN A 176 -13.50 9.07 -7.35
C ASN A 176 -13.61 7.58 -7.72
N LEU A 177 -14.80 7.04 -7.87
CA LEU A 177 -15.03 5.67 -8.30
C LEU A 177 -14.53 5.42 -9.73
N VAL A 178 -14.76 6.36 -10.65
CA VAL A 178 -14.23 6.29 -12.02
C VAL A 178 -12.70 6.37 -12.02
N MET A 179 -12.11 7.30 -11.26
CA MET A 179 -10.67 7.40 -11.14
C MET A 179 -10.06 6.13 -10.56
N PHE A 180 -10.68 5.54 -9.54
CA PHE A 180 -10.27 4.26 -8.96
C PHE A 180 -10.31 3.14 -10.02
N ALA A 181 -11.40 3.03 -10.79
CA ALA A 181 -11.52 2.01 -11.83
C ALA A 181 -10.47 2.20 -12.95
N MET A 182 -10.24 3.43 -13.38
CA MET A 182 -9.22 3.74 -14.39
C MET A 182 -7.80 3.45 -13.88
N ALA A 183 -7.47 3.88 -12.66
CA ALA A 183 -6.18 3.60 -12.03
C ALA A 183 -5.98 2.09 -11.83
N GLY A 184 -7.02 1.36 -11.41
CA GLY A 184 -6.99 -0.09 -11.29
C GLY A 184 -6.72 -0.80 -12.61
N ALA A 185 -7.38 -0.38 -13.69
CA ALA A 185 -7.13 -0.91 -15.03
C ALA A 185 -5.68 -0.62 -15.50
N ALA A 186 -5.20 0.60 -15.28
CA ALA A 186 -3.82 0.97 -15.61
C ALA A 186 -2.81 0.18 -14.76
N THR A 187 -3.07 0.00 -13.47
CA THR A 187 -2.26 -0.83 -12.57
C THR A 187 -2.18 -2.28 -13.08
N PHE A 188 -3.33 -2.86 -13.43
CA PHE A 188 -3.37 -4.21 -13.99
C PHE A 188 -2.51 -4.33 -15.26
N MET A 189 -2.62 -3.37 -16.18
CA MET A 189 -1.80 -3.34 -17.39
C MET A 189 -0.31 -3.21 -17.07
N ALA A 190 0.07 -2.33 -16.15
CA ALA A 190 1.45 -2.13 -15.73
C ALA A 190 2.06 -3.39 -15.13
N TYR A 191 1.34 -4.09 -14.24
CA TYR A 191 1.81 -5.36 -13.69
C TYR A 191 1.91 -6.46 -14.75
N ARG A 192 0.94 -6.53 -15.65
CA ARG A 192 0.99 -7.50 -16.78
C ARG A 192 2.24 -7.30 -17.62
N GLU A 193 2.61 -6.04 -17.94
CA GLU A 193 3.81 -5.75 -18.69
C GLU A 193 5.09 -6.02 -17.87
N LEU A 194 5.07 -5.74 -16.56
CA LEU A 194 6.18 -6.07 -15.65
C LEU A 194 6.44 -7.57 -15.63
N PHE A 195 5.40 -8.41 -15.50
CA PHE A 195 5.54 -9.87 -15.53
C PHE A 195 6.08 -10.36 -16.88
N ARG A 196 5.67 -9.76 -17.99
CA ARG A 196 6.20 -10.09 -19.33
C ARG A 196 7.69 -9.74 -19.45
N ALA A 197 8.07 -8.54 -19.03
CA ALA A 197 9.47 -8.10 -19.07
C ALA A 197 10.37 -8.97 -18.20
N SER A 198 9.87 -9.40 -17.04
CA SER A 198 10.59 -10.32 -16.15
C SER A 198 10.79 -11.71 -16.79
N ALA A 199 9.77 -12.25 -17.45
CA ALA A 199 9.84 -13.56 -18.10
C ALA A 199 10.87 -13.60 -19.25
N THR A 200 11.01 -12.51 -20.03
CA THR A 200 12.01 -12.41 -21.09
C THR A 200 13.43 -12.33 -20.53
N SER A 201 13.62 -11.69 -19.40
CA SER A 201 14.91 -11.53 -18.73
C SER A 201 15.50 -12.86 -18.19
N THR A 202 14.68 -13.87 -17.97
CA THR A 202 15.14 -15.20 -17.50
C THR A 202 15.59 -16.10 -18.66
N LEU A 203 15.28 -15.75 -19.88
CA LEU A 203 15.62 -16.52 -21.09
C LEU A 203 16.97 -16.12 -21.72
N ASP A 204 17.47 -14.93 -21.39
CA ASP A 204 18.78 -14.44 -21.82
C ASP A 204 19.69 -14.24 -20.58
N PRO A 205 20.29 -15.32 -20.02
CA PRO A 205 21.31 -15.17 -18.99
C PRO A 205 22.57 -14.52 -19.59
N PRO A 206 23.27 -13.68 -18.84
CA PRO A 206 24.51 -13.02 -19.30
C PRO A 206 25.64 -14.00 -19.60
#